data_26926f76819075c12adbcccc99fcd18a
#
_entry.id   26926f76819075c12adbcccc99fcd18a
#
_cell.length_a   1.000
_cell.length_b   1.000
_cell.length_c   1.000
_cell.angle_alpha   90.00
_cell.angle_beta   90.00
_cell.angle_gamma   90.00
#
_symmetry.space_group_name_H-M   'P 1'
#
loop_
_entity.id
_entity.type
_entity.pdbx_description
1 polymer ?
#
loop_
_entity_poly.entity_id
_entity_poly.type
_entity_poly.pdbx_seq_one_letter_code
_entity_poly.pdbx_strand_id
1 'polypeptide(L)'
;MAGRWRVPGASVVALCLLLVALVACGGTATADPVRAQVQQLLDRRAAAVLGHDRAAYARTGAGTAFGNLSAIPLADWSYRVTDADRSGDTATADVELRYRLDGYDRGAVTAARTLALSRDGSDGAWSVDSDRPAKESGQQPWDQGAVRVVRGTHSLVLGTGQSTGALRGFAALADRAVPAVSDAWDGDWARRVVVLVPRSVEGMAGLLGSPASSYRGIAAVTTGETGGREHAPADRIIVNPDAYGLLGDLGKQVVLTHETTHVATRADTTAATPLWLSEGYADWVGYRDADRDPDEAAPELGGEVSEGRPPGALPTDEDFGFTAKADELARAYEGGWLACRMIAEQWGEDRLDDFYRAVGTHDERAGAVEAAMDEILATTPDDFTARWRQYLRDELG
;
A
#
# COMPACT_ATOMS: atom_id res chain seq x y z
N MET A 1 -56.10 -42.19 -24.60
CA MET A 1 -55.86 -42.81 -25.94
C MET A 1 -54.38 -42.57 -26.22
N ALA A 2 -53.55 -43.44 -25.93
CA ALA A 2 -52.95 -44.60 -26.57
C ALA A 2 -52.42 -44.27 -27.98
N GLY A 3 -51.10 -44.31 -28.12
CA GLY A 3 -50.43 -44.28 -29.40
C GLY A 3 -48.93 -44.48 -29.25
N ARG A 4 -48.52 -45.73 -28.93
CA ARG A 4 -47.17 -46.27 -29.06
C ARG A 4 -46.79 -46.44 -30.49
N TRP A 5 -45.62 -46.02 -30.97
CA TRP A 5 -44.96 -46.64 -32.10
C TRP A 5 -43.46 -46.83 -31.86
N ARG A 6 -43.01 -48.00 -32.36
CA ARG A 6 -41.78 -48.72 -32.03
C ARG A 6 -40.60 -48.27 -32.90
N VAL A 7 -39.42 -48.48 -32.37
CA VAL A 7 -38.09 -48.48 -33.02
C VAL A 7 -37.97 -49.70 -33.95
N PRO A 8 -37.14 -49.68 -35.02
CA PRO A 8 -36.13 -50.72 -35.10
C PRO A 8 -34.71 -50.21 -35.24
N GLY A 9 -33.81 -50.95 -34.61
CA GLY A 9 -32.38 -50.74 -34.59
C GLY A 9 -31.67 -51.30 -35.83
N ALA A 10 -30.44 -50.89 -35.90
CA ALA A 10 -29.22 -51.32 -36.59
C ALA A 10 -28.41 -50.08 -36.91
N SER A 11 -27.16 -49.85 -36.54
CA SER A 11 -26.02 -50.75 -36.58
C SER A 11 -24.91 -50.08 -35.75
N VAL A 12 -24.45 -50.75 -34.73
CA VAL A 12 -23.24 -50.53 -33.99
C VAL A 12 -22.11 -51.20 -34.76
N VAL A 13 -21.38 -50.52 -35.64
CA VAL A 13 -20.08 -51.01 -36.24
C VAL A 13 -19.31 -49.91 -37.00
N ALA A 14 -19.54 -48.62 -36.83
CA ALA A 14 -18.78 -47.60 -37.56
C ALA A 14 -18.15 -46.53 -36.66
N LEU A 15 -17.85 -46.81 -35.37
CA LEU A 15 -17.29 -45.82 -34.42
C LEU A 15 -15.96 -46.26 -33.82
N CYS A 16 -15.20 -47.17 -34.42
CA CYS A 16 -13.90 -47.61 -33.88
C CYS A 16 -12.69 -47.30 -34.76
N LEU A 17 -12.81 -46.48 -35.80
CA LEU A 17 -11.67 -46.16 -36.69
C LEU A 17 -11.35 -44.66 -36.84
N LEU A 18 -11.88 -43.79 -35.98
CA LEU A 18 -11.59 -42.34 -36.02
C LEU A 18 -10.96 -41.80 -34.72
N LEU A 19 -10.45 -42.66 -33.86
CA LEU A 19 -9.81 -42.31 -32.58
C LEU A 19 -8.27 -42.49 -32.54
N VAL A 20 -7.60 -42.64 -33.70
CA VAL A 20 -6.13 -42.82 -33.75
C VAL A 20 -5.42 -41.68 -34.46
N ALA A 21 -6.08 -40.61 -34.85
CA ALA A 21 -5.43 -39.49 -35.55
C ALA A 21 -5.43 -38.16 -34.79
N LEU A 22 -5.63 -38.15 -33.44
CA LEU A 22 -5.58 -36.92 -32.60
C LEU A 22 -4.53 -36.98 -31.50
N VAL A 23 -3.51 -37.82 -31.63
CA VAL A 23 -2.35 -37.89 -30.70
C VAL A 23 -1.08 -37.58 -31.47
N ALA A 24 -1.02 -36.43 -32.10
CA ALA A 24 0.26 -35.93 -32.62
C ALA A 24 0.14 -34.45 -33.00
N CYS A 25 -0.07 -33.56 -32.02
CA CYS A 25 0.32 -32.16 -32.03
C CYS A 25 0.17 -31.60 -30.61
N GLY A 26 0.58 -32.32 -29.60
CA GLY A 26 1.07 -31.75 -28.36
C GLY A 26 2.48 -31.24 -28.61
N GLY A 27 2.61 -30.15 -29.33
CA GLY A 27 3.85 -29.39 -29.34
C GLY A 27 4.10 -28.96 -27.89
N THR A 28 5.03 -29.62 -27.20
CA THR A 28 5.71 -29.04 -26.08
C THR A 28 6.26 -27.73 -26.62
N ALA A 29 5.69 -26.59 -26.18
CA ALA A 29 6.28 -25.30 -26.43
C ALA A 29 7.75 -25.45 -25.95
N THR A 30 8.69 -25.52 -26.89
CA THR A 30 10.11 -25.55 -26.58
C THR A 30 10.34 -24.25 -25.79
N ALA A 31 10.63 -24.39 -24.50
CA ALA A 31 10.93 -23.23 -23.66
C ALA A 31 12.01 -22.42 -24.41
N ASP A 32 11.73 -21.14 -24.60
CA ASP A 32 12.67 -20.24 -25.29
C ASP A 32 14.04 -20.39 -24.61
N PRO A 33 15.08 -20.87 -25.32
CA PRO A 33 16.38 -21.11 -24.72
C PRO A 33 16.98 -19.83 -24.10
N VAL A 34 16.63 -18.65 -24.63
CA VAL A 34 17.06 -17.36 -24.08
C VAL A 34 16.38 -17.12 -22.72
N ARG A 35 15.09 -17.31 -22.64
CA ARG A 35 14.34 -17.17 -21.39
C ARG A 35 14.90 -18.07 -20.28
N ALA A 36 15.22 -19.32 -20.59
CA ALA A 36 15.81 -20.26 -19.63
C ALA A 36 17.21 -19.82 -19.17
N GLN A 37 18.06 -19.32 -20.09
CA GLN A 37 19.41 -18.83 -19.77
C GLN A 37 19.34 -17.55 -18.91
N VAL A 38 18.43 -16.62 -19.24
CA VAL A 38 18.19 -15.40 -18.46
C VAL A 38 17.68 -15.77 -17.06
N GLN A 39 16.74 -16.71 -16.93
CA GLN A 39 16.27 -17.17 -15.61
C GLN A 39 17.42 -17.72 -14.75
N GLN A 40 18.28 -18.56 -15.32
CA GLN A 40 19.46 -19.07 -14.58
C GLN A 40 20.44 -17.97 -14.17
N LEU A 41 20.62 -16.94 -14.98
CA LEU A 41 21.42 -15.78 -14.64
C LEU A 41 20.82 -15.05 -13.43
N LEU A 42 19.50 -14.81 -13.46
CA LEU A 42 18.77 -14.09 -12.43
C LEU A 42 18.67 -14.90 -11.13
N ASP A 43 18.59 -16.23 -11.19
CA ASP A 43 18.65 -17.10 -10.00
C ASP A 43 20.01 -16.95 -9.30
N ARG A 44 21.13 -16.89 -10.05
CA ARG A 44 22.46 -16.63 -9.48
C ARG A 44 22.56 -15.22 -8.89
N ARG A 45 21.96 -14.24 -9.57
CA ARG A 45 21.91 -12.85 -9.08
C ARG A 45 21.12 -12.75 -7.77
N ALA A 46 19.99 -13.41 -7.69
CA ALA A 46 19.15 -13.48 -6.47
C ALA A 46 19.91 -14.15 -5.31
N ALA A 47 20.54 -15.28 -5.55
CA ALA A 47 21.34 -15.96 -4.55
C ALA A 47 22.50 -15.08 -4.04
N ALA A 48 23.14 -14.30 -4.90
CA ALA A 48 24.20 -13.36 -4.53
C ALA A 48 23.67 -12.20 -3.67
N VAL A 49 22.43 -11.71 -3.92
CA VAL A 49 21.77 -10.70 -3.08
C VAL A 49 21.52 -11.24 -1.69
N LEU A 50 20.86 -12.39 -1.56
CA LEU A 50 20.53 -13.02 -0.28
C LEU A 50 21.79 -13.46 0.50
N GLY A 51 22.81 -13.91 -0.22
CA GLY A 51 24.10 -14.29 0.37
C GLY A 51 25.03 -13.13 0.69
N HIS A 52 24.62 -11.86 0.43
CA HIS A 52 25.45 -10.66 0.56
C HIS A 52 26.81 -10.77 -0.18
N ASP A 53 26.86 -11.56 -1.28
CA ASP A 53 28.06 -11.80 -2.06
C ASP A 53 28.17 -10.79 -3.22
N ARG A 54 28.86 -9.67 -2.94
CA ARG A 54 29.13 -8.63 -3.94
C ARG A 54 29.88 -9.17 -5.16
N ALA A 55 30.82 -10.10 -4.98
CA ALA A 55 31.62 -10.63 -6.08
C ALA A 55 30.79 -11.54 -6.99
N ALA A 56 29.94 -12.40 -6.41
CA ALA A 56 28.98 -13.21 -7.17
C ALA A 56 27.98 -12.32 -7.92
N TYR A 57 27.46 -11.28 -7.28
CA TYR A 57 26.54 -10.33 -7.91
C TYR A 57 27.21 -9.63 -9.09
N ALA A 58 28.44 -9.13 -8.95
CA ALA A 58 29.17 -8.47 -10.03
C ALA A 58 29.44 -9.39 -11.24
N ARG A 59 29.56 -10.70 -11.04
CA ARG A 59 29.66 -11.66 -12.14
C ARG A 59 28.39 -11.84 -12.95
N THR A 60 27.25 -11.34 -12.47
CA THR A 60 25.99 -11.34 -13.22
C THR A 60 25.74 -10.06 -14.01
N GLY A 61 26.69 -9.12 -14.03
CA GLY A 61 26.59 -7.82 -14.69
C GLY A 61 26.25 -6.69 -13.72
N ALA A 62 26.07 -5.47 -14.20
CA ALA A 62 25.68 -4.23 -13.49
C ALA A 62 25.89 -4.24 -11.95
N GLY A 63 27.15 -4.43 -11.53
CA GLY A 63 27.51 -4.68 -10.14
C GLY A 63 27.30 -3.49 -9.17
N THR A 64 27.18 -2.27 -9.70
CA THR A 64 27.01 -1.04 -8.91
C THR A 64 25.69 -1.03 -8.12
N ALA A 65 24.61 -1.64 -8.64
CA ALA A 65 23.32 -1.71 -7.99
C ALA A 65 23.35 -2.49 -6.65
N PHE A 66 24.32 -3.39 -6.44
CA PHE A 66 24.46 -4.12 -5.17
C PHE A 66 24.64 -3.19 -3.96
N GLY A 67 25.38 -2.08 -4.14
CA GLY A 67 25.60 -1.13 -3.06
C GLY A 67 24.33 -0.39 -2.60
N ASN A 68 23.33 -0.31 -3.48
CA ASN A 68 22.07 0.35 -3.17
C ASN A 68 21.16 -0.51 -2.25
N LEU A 69 21.25 -1.83 -2.35
CA LEU A 69 20.35 -2.76 -1.66
C LEU A 69 21.02 -3.58 -0.54
N SER A 70 22.34 -3.61 -0.47
CA SER A 70 23.09 -4.50 0.42
C SER A 70 22.84 -4.32 1.92
N ALA A 71 22.31 -3.17 2.35
CA ALA A 71 21.95 -2.89 3.75
C ALA A 71 20.52 -3.34 4.10
N ILE A 72 19.67 -3.63 3.10
CA ILE A 72 18.26 -3.97 3.32
C ILE A 72 18.17 -5.39 3.89
N PRO A 73 17.42 -5.61 4.99
CA PRO A 73 17.22 -6.94 5.56
C PRO A 73 16.21 -7.71 4.69
N LEU A 74 16.71 -8.59 3.85
CA LEU A 74 15.89 -9.40 2.94
C LEU A 74 15.76 -10.82 3.46
N ALA A 75 14.54 -11.32 3.60
CA ALA A 75 14.24 -12.72 3.88
C ALA A 75 13.98 -13.52 2.59
N ASP A 76 13.58 -12.83 1.51
CA ASP A 76 13.36 -13.43 0.20
C ASP A 76 13.74 -12.44 -0.90
N TRP A 77 14.26 -12.96 -2.00
CA TRP A 77 14.57 -12.22 -3.21
C TRP A 77 14.65 -13.19 -4.37
N SER A 78 13.76 -13.06 -5.34
CA SER A 78 13.70 -13.94 -6.49
C SER A 78 13.20 -13.20 -7.73
N TYR A 79 13.55 -13.71 -8.90
CA TYR A 79 13.09 -13.21 -10.17
C TYR A 79 12.33 -14.30 -10.93
N ARG A 80 11.28 -13.93 -11.61
CA ARG A 80 10.56 -14.76 -12.57
C ARG A 80 10.56 -14.04 -13.93
N VAL A 81 11.24 -14.61 -14.92
CA VAL A 81 11.19 -14.10 -16.29
C VAL A 81 9.81 -14.35 -16.87
N THR A 82 9.12 -13.29 -17.25
CA THR A 82 7.80 -13.35 -17.87
C THR A 82 7.89 -13.35 -19.38
N ASP A 83 8.83 -12.58 -19.94
CA ASP A 83 9.13 -12.51 -21.36
C ASP A 83 10.61 -12.24 -21.63
N ALA A 84 11.13 -12.61 -22.81
CA ALA A 84 12.50 -12.36 -23.20
C ALA A 84 12.64 -12.27 -24.72
N ASP A 85 12.99 -11.07 -25.22
CA ASP A 85 13.24 -10.81 -26.63
C ASP A 85 14.74 -10.67 -26.90
N ARG A 86 15.24 -11.47 -27.87
CA ARG A 86 16.64 -11.45 -28.26
C ARG A 86 16.85 -10.76 -29.61
N SER A 87 17.89 -9.91 -29.69
CA SER A 87 18.39 -9.31 -30.92
C SER A 87 19.90 -9.48 -30.99
N GLY A 88 20.37 -10.53 -31.70
CA GLY A 88 21.81 -10.82 -31.81
C GLY A 88 22.44 -11.17 -30.46
N ASP A 89 23.37 -10.35 -30.01
CA ASP A 89 24.09 -10.48 -28.74
C ASP A 89 23.50 -9.60 -27.62
N THR A 90 22.31 -9.05 -27.82
CA THR A 90 21.55 -8.33 -26.82
C THR A 90 20.21 -9.01 -26.58
N ALA A 91 19.61 -8.77 -25.40
CA ALA A 91 18.26 -9.17 -25.09
C ALA A 91 17.58 -8.16 -24.16
N THR A 92 16.26 -8.08 -24.25
CA THR A 92 15.42 -7.41 -23.25
C THR A 92 14.58 -8.49 -22.56
N ALA A 93 14.49 -8.45 -21.25
CA ALA A 93 13.66 -9.35 -20.49
C ALA A 93 12.71 -8.58 -19.57
N ASP A 94 11.44 -8.93 -19.63
CA ASP A 94 10.46 -8.53 -18.64
C ASP A 94 10.44 -9.56 -17.52
N VAL A 95 10.54 -9.09 -16.28
CA VAL A 95 10.65 -9.96 -15.12
C VAL A 95 9.78 -9.45 -13.97
N GLU A 96 9.32 -10.37 -13.17
CA GLU A 96 8.69 -10.13 -11.90
C GLU A 96 9.73 -10.37 -10.80
N LEU A 97 10.12 -9.29 -10.12
CA LEU A 97 10.92 -9.36 -8.91
C LEU A 97 9.99 -9.57 -7.73
N ARG A 98 10.27 -10.58 -6.90
CA ARG A 98 9.59 -10.82 -5.63
C ARG A 98 10.60 -10.70 -4.50
N TYR A 99 10.23 -9.95 -3.46
CA TYR A 99 11.07 -9.79 -2.28
C TYR A 99 10.24 -9.68 -1.01
N ARG A 100 10.88 -9.93 0.14
CA ARG A 100 10.27 -9.81 1.46
C ARG A 100 11.29 -9.28 2.46
N LEU A 101 10.89 -8.25 3.22
CA LEU A 101 11.71 -7.70 4.30
C LEU A 101 11.64 -8.62 5.53
N ASP A 102 12.82 -9.00 6.03
CA ASP A 102 12.95 -9.92 7.16
C ASP A 102 12.34 -9.36 8.44
N GLY A 103 11.38 -10.10 8.98
CA GLY A 103 10.68 -9.78 10.22
C GLY A 103 9.61 -8.70 10.10
N TYR A 104 9.35 -8.13 8.90
CA TYR A 104 8.35 -7.07 8.70
C TYR A 104 7.25 -7.47 7.71
N ASP A 105 7.57 -8.09 6.60
CA ASP A 105 6.58 -8.44 5.59
C ASP A 105 5.93 -9.80 5.90
N ARG A 106 4.61 -9.85 5.88
CA ARG A 106 3.83 -11.10 5.97
C ARG A 106 3.83 -11.86 4.64
N GLY A 107 3.81 -11.13 3.52
CA GLY A 107 3.82 -11.64 2.16
C GLY A 107 4.96 -11.04 1.33
N ALA A 108 5.22 -11.64 0.16
CA ALA A 108 6.20 -11.08 -0.76
C ALA A 108 5.61 -9.89 -1.52
N VAL A 109 6.39 -8.83 -1.64
CA VAL A 109 6.13 -7.71 -2.57
C VAL A 109 6.55 -8.13 -3.96
N THR A 110 5.74 -7.83 -4.95
CA THR A 110 6.02 -8.08 -6.36
C THR A 110 6.24 -6.76 -7.09
N ALA A 111 7.31 -6.66 -7.88
CA ALA A 111 7.64 -5.50 -8.68
C ALA A 111 7.97 -5.92 -10.12
N ALA A 112 7.27 -5.34 -11.10
CA ALA A 112 7.57 -5.57 -12.50
C ALA A 112 8.84 -4.79 -12.90
N ARG A 113 9.76 -5.48 -13.60
CA ARG A 113 11.06 -4.95 -14.00
C ARG A 113 11.31 -5.23 -15.48
N THR A 114 12.06 -4.34 -16.15
CA THR A 114 12.61 -4.57 -17.49
C THR A 114 14.13 -4.54 -17.42
N LEU A 115 14.74 -5.62 -17.85
CA LEU A 115 16.19 -5.79 -17.86
C LEU A 115 16.73 -5.69 -19.30
N ALA A 116 17.83 -4.95 -19.49
CA ALA A 116 18.65 -5.06 -20.67
C ALA A 116 19.84 -6.00 -20.39
N LEU A 117 20.12 -6.88 -21.33
CA LEU A 117 21.15 -7.90 -21.21
C LEU A 117 22.05 -7.87 -22.48
N SER A 118 23.30 -8.23 -22.28
CA SER A 118 24.25 -8.46 -23.35
C SER A 118 25.09 -9.72 -23.10
N ARG A 119 25.79 -10.21 -24.17
CA ARG A 119 26.75 -11.30 -24.07
C ARG A 119 27.88 -11.05 -25.05
N ASP A 120 29.07 -11.61 -24.76
CA ASP A 120 30.23 -11.52 -25.62
C ASP A 120 30.18 -12.65 -26.67
N GLY A 121 29.68 -12.33 -27.88
CA GLY A 121 29.53 -13.26 -28.98
C GLY A 121 28.46 -14.34 -28.77
N SER A 122 28.27 -15.23 -29.75
CA SER A 122 27.19 -16.22 -29.78
C SER A 122 27.27 -17.24 -28.64
N ASP A 123 28.47 -17.53 -28.16
CA ASP A 123 28.74 -18.56 -27.15
C ASP A 123 28.99 -17.97 -25.74
N GLY A 124 28.94 -16.63 -25.61
CA GLY A 124 29.13 -15.92 -24.36
C GLY A 124 27.95 -16.10 -23.38
N ALA A 125 28.25 -16.00 -22.08
CA ALA A 125 27.20 -15.98 -21.05
C ALA A 125 26.49 -14.62 -21.03
N TRP A 126 25.19 -14.62 -20.78
CA TRP A 126 24.42 -13.39 -20.59
C TRP A 126 24.88 -12.63 -19.33
N SER A 127 24.84 -11.31 -19.42
CA SER A 127 25.15 -10.34 -18.37
C SER A 127 24.07 -9.29 -18.30
N VAL A 128 23.71 -8.83 -17.12
CA VAL A 128 22.72 -7.75 -16.91
C VAL A 128 23.43 -6.39 -17.09
N ASP A 129 23.00 -5.62 -18.07
CA ASP A 129 23.49 -4.25 -18.31
C ASP A 129 22.70 -3.22 -17.50
N SER A 130 21.38 -3.41 -17.42
CA SER A 130 20.50 -2.56 -16.60
C SER A 130 19.31 -3.34 -16.07
N ASP A 131 18.83 -2.92 -14.91
CA ASP A 131 17.63 -3.40 -14.24
C ASP A 131 16.82 -2.16 -13.80
N ARG A 132 15.62 -1.99 -14.33
CA ARG A 132 14.79 -0.80 -14.14
C ARG A 132 13.35 -1.19 -13.85
N PRO A 133 12.56 -0.35 -13.15
CA PRO A 133 11.12 -0.51 -13.10
C PRO A 133 10.54 -0.66 -14.50
N ALA A 134 9.59 -1.56 -14.68
CA ALA A 134 8.84 -1.67 -15.93
C ALA A 134 8.04 -0.36 -16.17
N LYS A 135 7.62 -0.14 -17.42
CA LYS A 135 6.79 1.01 -17.75
C LYS A 135 5.53 1.00 -16.86
N GLU A 136 5.18 2.17 -16.31
CA GLU A 136 4.03 2.35 -15.44
C GLU A 136 4.11 1.62 -14.08
N SER A 137 5.31 1.13 -13.70
CA SER A 137 5.55 0.54 -12.39
C SER A 137 6.27 1.51 -11.47
N GLY A 138 5.96 1.48 -10.18
CA GLY A 138 6.65 2.26 -9.15
C GLY A 138 8.10 1.81 -8.98
N GLN A 139 8.95 2.77 -8.63
CA GLN A 139 10.34 2.52 -8.24
C GLN A 139 10.38 1.76 -6.91
N GLN A 140 11.53 1.12 -6.66
CA GLN A 140 11.86 0.61 -5.35
C GLN A 140 12.91 1.54 -4.68
N PRO A 141 13.06 1.53 -3.35
CA PRO A 141 14.03 2.42 -2.69
C PRO A 141 15.45 2.37 -3.28
N TRP A 142 15.92 1.18 -3.66
CA TRP A 142 17.25 0.98 -4.25
C TRP A 142 17.40 1.50 -5.71
N ASP A 143 16.30 1.79 -6.40
CA ASP A 143 16.35 2.44 -7.72
C ASP A 143 16.74 3.91 -7.60
N GLN A 144 16.49 4.51 -6.44
CA GLN A 144 16.79 5.92 -6.17
C GLN A 144 18.19 6.16 -5.60
N GLY A 145 18.92 5.10 -5.27
CA GLY A 145 20.28 5.17 -4.75
C GLY A 145 20.56 4.23 -3.59
N ALA A 146 21.68 4.45 -2.90
CA ALA A 146 22.05 3.63 -1.74
C ALA A 146 21.06 3.82 -0.59
N VAL A 147 20.45 2.72 -0.17
CA VAL A 147 19.49 2.68 0.94
C VAL A 147 20.25 2.60 2.26
N ARG A 148 19.97 3.55 3.16
CA ARG A 148 20.36 3.45 4.57
C ARG A 148 19.22 2.85 5.37
N VAL A 149 19.57 2.03 6.34
CA VAL A 149 18.61 1.29 7.17
C VAL A 149 18.82 1.68 8.63
N VAL A 150 17.72 2.02 9.31
CA VAL A 150 17.68 2.16 10.78
C VAL A 150 16.57 1.24 11.30
N ARG A 151 16.90 0.44 12.31
CA ARG A 151 15.92 -0.39 13.04
C ARG A 151 15.58 0.31 14.34
N GLY A 152 14.29 0.51 14.59
CA GLY A 152 13.73 0.84 15.88
C GLY A 152 13.27 -0.41 16.63
N THR A 153 12.55 -0.21 17.72
CA THR A 153 11.93 -1.29 18.51
C THR A 153 10.76 -1.91 17.72
N HIS A 154 9.96 -1.07 17.09
CA HIS A 154 8.76 -1.44 16.35
C HIS A 154 8.82 -1.04 14.86
N SER A 155 9.95 -0.50 14.42
CA SER A 155 10.05 0.11 13.09
C SER A 155 11.28 -0.33 12.32
N LEU A 156 11.14 -0.35 10.98
CA LEU A 156 12.23 -0.42 10.02
C LEU A 156 12.17 0.83 9.15
N VAL A 157 13.19 1.67 9.22
CA VAL A 157 13.25 2.89 8.42
C VAL A 157 14.28 2.72 7.31
N LEU A 158 13.82 2.85 6.07
CA LEU A 158 14.64 2.77 4.86
C LEU A 158 14.71 4.17 4.23
N GLY A 159 15.91 4.73 4.13
CA GLY A 159 16.09 6.08 3.60
C GLY A 159 17.05 6.15 2.42
N THR A 160 16.70 6.93 1.41
CA THR A 160 17.56 7.23 0.26
C THR A 160 17.94 8.71 0.29
N GLY A 161 19.24 8.99 0.28
CA GLY A 161 19.74 10.38 0.36
C GLY A 161 19.57 11.04 1.73
N GLN A 162 19.10 10.33 2.74
CA GLN A 162 18.88 10.80 4.10
C GLN A 162 20.10 10.54 5.00
N SER A 163 20.27 11.34 6.05
CA SER A 163 21.26 11.07 7.08
C SER A 163 20.78 9.99 8.06
N THR A 164 21.70 9.26 8.67
CA THR A 164 21.36 8.28 9.72
C THR A 164 20.68 8.96 10.93
N GLY A 165 21.04 10.22 11.23
CA GLY A 165 20.38 10.99 12.30
C GLY A 165 18.91 11.28 12.01
N ALA A 166 18.59 11.71 10.78
CA ALA A 166 17.22 11.92 10.36
C ALA A 166 16.39 10.62 10.42
N LEU A 167 16.95 9.49 9.92
CA LEU A 167 16.26 8.20 9.96
C LEU A 167 16.02 7.69 11.39
N ARG A 168 16.93 7.97 12.34
CA ARG A 168 16.70 7.68 13.77
C ARG A 168 15.54 8.51 14.34
N GLY A 169 15.36 9.74 13.87
CA GLY A 169 14.21 10.56 14.24
C GLY A 169 12.88 9.90 13.83
N PHE A 170 12.79 9.42 12.59
CA PHE A 170 11.62 8.66 12.11
C PHE A 170 11.41 7.37 12.89
N ALA A 171 12.46 6.61 13.17
CA ALA A 171 12.37 5.40 13.98
C ALA A 171 11.80 5.69 15.38
N ALA A 172 12.29 6.75 16.05
CA ALA A 172 11.79 7.15 17.36
C ALA A 172 10.32 7.60 17.35
N LEU A 173 9.86 8.27 16.28
CA LEU A 173 8.46 8.64 16.10
C LEU A 173 7.59 7.41 15.88
N ALA A 174 7.98 6.49 14.99
CA ALA A 174 7.25 5.26 14.71
C ALA A 174 7.21 4.32 15.94
N ASP A 175 8.29 4.27 16.71
CA ASP A 175 8.36 3.47 17.95
C ASP A 175 7.44 4.01 19.07
N ARG A 176 7.01 5.28 19.01
CA ARG A 176 5.93 5.83 19.84
C ARG A 176 4.56 5.61 19.23
N ALA A 177 4.44 5.71 17.90
CA ALA A 177 3.17 5.53 17.21
C ALA A 177 2.62 4.10 17.37
N VAL A 178 3.46 3.07 17.23
CA VAL A 178 3.01 1.67 17.30
C VAL A 178 2.35 1.31 18.63
N PRO A 179 2.91 1.63 19.81
CA PRO A 179 2.20 1.41 21.08
C PRO A 179 0.91 2.21 21.19
N ALA A 180 0.89 3.50 20.81
CA ALA A 180 -0.30 4.34 20.85
C ALA A 180 -1.45 3.77 20.00
N VAL A 181 -1.13 3.34 18.77
CA VAL A 181 -2.10 2.68 17.90
C VAL A 181 -2.53 1.32 18.46
N SER A 182 -1.62 0.54 19.07
CA SER A 182 -1.97 -0.75 19.66
C SER A 182 -2.85 -0.64 20.91
N ASP A 183 -2.83 0.51 21.58
CA ASP A 183 -3.69 0.83 22.71
C ASP A 183 -5.08 1.30 22.23
N ALA A 184 -5.14 2.00 21.12
CA ALA A 184 -6.40 2.46 20.52
C ALA A 184 -7.10 1.38 19.68
N TRP A 185 -6.37 0.47 19.03
CA TRP A 185 -6.90 -0.57 18.15
C TRP A 185 -6.47 -1.96 18.61
N ASP A 186 -7.39 -2.75 19.10
CA ASP A 186 -7.14 -4.11 19.63
C ASP A 186 -7.09 -5.21 18.55
N GLY A 187 -7.32 -4.87 17.27
CA GLY A 187 -7.29 -5.78 16.13
C GLY A 187 -5.96 -6.53 15.96
N ASP A 188 -6.00 -7.64 15.22
CA ASP A 188 -4.78 -8.42 14.92
C ASP A 188 -3.98 -7.75 13.80
N TRP A 189 -2.89 -7.09 14.16
CA TRP A 189 -1.95 -6.50 13.22
C TRP A 189 -0.49 -6.75 13.62
N ALA A 190 0.46 -6.40 12.75
CA ALA A 190 1.87 -6.77 12.95
C ALA A 190 2.54 -6.08 14.14
N ARG A 191 1.98 -4.98 14.65
CA ARG A 191 2.54 -4.09 15.70
C ARG A 191 3.97 -3.67 15.40
N ARG A 192 4.23 -3.45 14.13
CA ARG A 192 5.48 -2.94 13.56
C ARG A 192 5.23 -2.34 12.20
N VAL A 193 6.02 -1.36 11.81
CA VAL A 193 5.86 -0.62 10.57
C VAL A 193 7.16 -0.50 9.78
N VAL A 194 7.04 -0.33 8.47
CA VAL A 194 8.15 -0.01 7.58
C VAL A 194 7.95 1.40 7.05
N VAL A 195 8.90 2.29 7.31
CA VAL A 195 8.88 3.69 6.89
C VAL A 195 9.92 3.90 5.78
N LEU A 196 9.48 4.39 4.63
CA LEU A 196 10.31 4.76 3.49
C LEU A 196 10.48 6.28 3.48
N VAL A 197 11.73 6.74 3.50
CA VAL A 197 12.05 8.17 3.47
C VAL A 197 12.91 8.46 2.24
N PRO A 198 12.31 8.80 1.10
CA PRO A 198 13.01 9.19 -0.11
C PRO A 198 13.71 10.55 0.09
N ARG A 199 14.47 11.00 -0.94
CA ARG A 199 15.20 12.27 -0.88
C ARG A 199 14.27 13.49 -0.97
N SER A 200 13.16 13.39 -1.70
CA SER A 200 12.25 14.49 -2.03
C SER A 200 10.86 13.96 -2.38
N VAL A 201 9.91 14.87 -2.63
CA VAL A 201 8.57 14.54 -3.14
C VAL A 201 8.62 13.80 -4.48
N GLU A 202 9.60 14.08 -5.37
CA GLU A 202 9.78 13.32 -6.62
C GLU A 202 10.19 11.88 -6.33
N GLY A 203 10.99 11.66 -5.28
CA GLY A 203 11.33 10.32 -4.81
C GLY A 203 10.11 9.57 -4.28
N MET A 204 9.26 10.22 -3.48
CA MET A 204 7.98 9.67 -3.03
C MET A 204 7.08 9.30 -4.23
N ALA A 205 6.91 10.21 -5.15
CA ALA A 205 6.12 10.02 -6.38
C ALA A 205 6.64 8.84 -7.21
N GLY A 206 7.97 8.71 -7.32
CA GLY A 206 8.62 7.56 -7.98
C GLY A 206 8.31 6.23 -7.31
N LEU A 207 8.30 6.16 -5.96
CA LEU A 207 7.92 4.95 -5.21
C LEU A 207 6.45 4.59 -5.43
N LEU A 208 5.57 5.60 -5.52
CA LEU A 208 4.12 5.43 -5.68
C LEU A 208 3.68 5.27 -7.15
N GLY A 209 4.58 5.48 -8.11
CA GLY A 209 4.26 5.40 -9.54
C GLY A 209 3.30 6.48 -10.04
N SER A 210 3.23 7.64 -9.37
CA SER A 210 2.28 8.71 -9.64
C SER A 210 2.99 10.08 -9.74
N PRO A 211 2.38 11.11 -10.35
CA PRO A 211 3.03 12.42 -10.49
C PRO A 211 3.30 13.11 -9.15
N ALA A 212 4.44 13.77 -9.00
CA ALA A 212 4.82 14.50 -7.78
C ALA A 212 3.84 15.62 -7.41
N SER A 213 3.13 16.19 -8.39
CA SER A 213 2.09 17.20 -8.14
C SER A 213 0.95 16.71 -7.24
N SER A 214 0.69 15.41 -7.23
CA SER A 214 -0.36 14.79 -6.40
C SER A 214 0.00 14.75 -4.91
N TYR A 215 1.29 14.92 -4.55
CA TYR A 215 1.78 14.73 -3.17
C TYR A 215 2.39 15.98 -2.54
N ARG A 216 2.31 17.16 -3.17
CA ARG A 216 3.01 18.38 -2.69
C ARG A 216 2.62 18.80 -1.27
N GLY A 217 1.34 18.70 -0.92
CA GLY A 217 0.82 19.07 0.39
C GLY A 217 0.69 17.90 1.36
N ILE A 218 0.97 16.68 0.92
CA ILE A 218 0.79 15.45 1.70
C ILE A 218 2.10 15.11 2.39
N ALA A 219 2.07 14.94 3.71
CA ALA A 219 3.27 14.70 4.51
C ALA A 219 3.74 13.24 4.48
N ALA A 220 2.82 12.29 4.43
CA ALA A 220 3.08 10.87 4.26
C ALA A 220 1.86 10.19 3.63
N VAL A 221 2.01 8.95 3.18
CA VAL A 221 0.91 8.05 2.79
C VAL A 221 1.27 6.62 3.13
N THR A 222 0.27 5.81 3.49
CA THR A 222 0.40 4.37 3.65
C THR A 222 -0.04 3.66 2.37
N THR A 223 0.76 2.73 1.85
CA THR A 223 0.43 1.99 0.64
C THR A 223 -0.89 1.23 0.80
N GLY A 224 -1.75 1.33 -0.22
CA GLY A 224 -3.07 0.70 -0.24
C GLY A 224 -4.22 1.63 0.16
N GLU A 225 -3.97 2.88 0.58
CA GLU A 225 -5.01 3.88 0.85
C GLU A 225 -5.78 4.34 -0.39
N THR A 226 -5.16 4.32 -1.55
CA THR A 226 -5.73 4.85 -2.80
C THR A 226 -6.77 3.93 -3.45
N GLY A 227 -7.60 3.22 -2.66
CA GLY A 227 -8.74 2.47 -3.17
C GLY A 227 -8.44 1.13 -3.83
N GLY A 228 -7.28 0.58 -3.63
CA GLY A 228 -6.93 -0.76 -4.08
C GLY A 228 -7.74 -1.82 -3.32
N ARG A 229 -8.52 -2.66 -4.05
CA ARG A 229 -9.32 -3.76 -3.49
C ARG A 229 -8.49 -4.92 -2.96
N GLU A 230 -7.17 -4.91 -3.14
CA GLU A 230 -6.28 -5.97 -2.70
C GLU A 230 -5.46 -5.47 -1.51
N HIS A 231 -5.44 -6.24 -0.44
CA HIS A 231 -4.57 -6.00 0.71
C HIS A 231 -3.12 -5.97 0.22
N ALA A 232 -2.41 -4.87 0.48
CA ALA A 232 -0.99 -4.81 0.16
C ALA A 232 -0.27 -5.96 0.90
N PRO A 233 0.52 -6.78 0.22
CA PRO A 233 1.23 -7.91 0.85
C PRO A 233 2.17 -7.46 1.95
N ALA A 234 2.53 -6.18 1.94
CA ALA A 234 3.40 -5.53 2.91
C ALA A 234 3.15 -4.02 2.88
N ASP A 235 2.61 -3.46 3.95
CA ASP A 235 2.35 -2.03 4.05
C ASP A 235 3.65 -1.22 4.16
N ARG A 236 3.65 -0.03 3.57
CA ARG A 236 4.75 0.94 3.63
C ARG A 236 4.19 2.32 3.94
N ILE A 237 4.71 2.96 4.97
CA ILE A 237 4.52 4.39 5.21
C ILE A 237 5.57 5.12 4.38
N ILE A 238 5.16 5.92 3.41
CA ILE A 238 6.06 6.64 2.50
C ILE A 238 5.97 8.13 2.82
N VAL A 239 7.08 8.69 3.28
CA VAL A 239 7.15 10.08 3.73
C VAL A 239 7.51 11.01 2.58
N ASN A 240 6.82 12.15 2.50
CA ASN A 240 7.23 13.31 1.73
C ASN A 240 8.12 14.20 2.60
N PRO A 241 9.45 14.16 2.46
CA PRO A 241 10.33 14.91 3.34
C PRO A 241 10.17 16.43 3.23
N ASP A 242 9.66 16.93 2.09
CA ASP A 242 9.48 18.36 1.86
C ASP A 242 8.31 18.89 2.69
N ALA A 243 7.16 18.24 2.65
CA ALA A 243 5.98 18.62 3.43
C ALA A 243 6.16 18.27 4.92
N TYR A 244 6.65 17.06 5.22
CA TYR A 244 6.89 16.60 6.59
C TYR A 244 7.89 17.48 7.34
N GLY A 245 8.89 18.01 6.62
CA GLY A 245 9.89 18.93 7.18
C GLY A 245 9.32 20.26 7.67
N LEU A 246 8.15 20.68 7.20
CA LEU A 246 7.46 21.91 7.61
C LEU A 246 6.67 21.74 8.91
N LEU A 247 6.39 20.50 9.33
CA LEU A 247 5.62 20.21 10.52
C LEU A 247 6.42 20.48 11.80
N GLY A 248 5.75 20.95 12.85
CA GLY A 248 6.25 20.94 14.20
C GLY A 248 6.36 19.52 14.79
N ASP A 249 6.92 19.39 15.99
CA ASP A 249 7.15 18.06 16.60
C ASP A 249 5.85 17.29 16.84
N LEU A 250 4.79 17.97 17.27
CA LEU A 250 3.45 17.37 17.41
C LEU A 250 2.93 16.88 16.06
N GLY A 251 2.90 17.72 15.04
CA GLY A 251 2.39 17.34 13.70
C GLY A 251 3.16 16.16 13.11
N LYS A 252 4.49 16.10 13.32
CA LYS A 252 5.29 14.94 12.92
C LYS A 252 4.87 13.65 13.61
N GLN A 253 4.55 13.71 14.91
CA GLN A 253 4.07 12.56 15.66
C GLN A 253 2.67 12.17 15.20
N VAL A 254 1.76 13.14 15.08
CA VAL A 254 0.38 12.90 14.60
C VAL A 254 0.39 12.20 13.25
N VAL A 255 1.15 12.70 12.27
CA VAL A 255 1.23 12.07 10.94
C VAL A 255 1.74 10.62 11.02
N LEU A 256 2.81 10.34 11.78
CA LEU A 256 3.31 8.95 11.89
C LEU A 256 2.32 8.04 12.63
N THR A 257 1.57 8.56 13.59
CA THR A 257 0.52 7.79 14.30
C THR A 257 -0.67 7.54 13.37
N HIS A 258 -1.11 8.55 12.61
CA HIS A 258 -2.13 8.44 11.58
C HIS A 258 -1.78 7.34 10.56
N GLU A 259 -0.62 7.41 9.94
CA GLU A 259 -0.18 6.41 8.95
C GLU A 259 -0.03 5.01 9.55
N THR A 260 0.42 4.93 10.81
CA THR A 260 0.51 3.66 11.55
C THR A 260 -0.89 3.07 11.81
N THR A 261 -1.89 3.92 12.02
CA THR A 261 -3.29 3.51 12.20
C THR A 261 -3.83 2.84 10.94
N HIS A 262 -3.55 3.39 9.76
CA HIS A 262 -3.91 2.73 8.50
C HIS A 262 -3.27 1.34 8.33
N VAL A 263 -2.03 1.16 8.79
CA VAL A 263 -1.40 -0.18 8.83
C VAL A 263 -2.16 -1.12 9.78
N ALA A 264 -2.58 -0.62 10.93
CA ALA A 264 -3.27 -1.43 11.95
C ALA A 264 -4.69 -1.83 11.52
N THR A 265 -5.45 -0.89 10.96
CA THR A 265 -6.84 -1.09 10.54
C THR A 265 -6.99 -1.75 9.17
N ARG A 266 -5.88 -2.01 8.46
CA ARG A 266 -5.86 -2.52 7.08
C ARG A 266 -6.80 -3.71 6.84
N ALA A 267 -6.85 -4.66 7.75
CA ALA A 267 -7.66 -5.86 7.61
C ALA A 267 -9.17 -5.59 7.67
N ASP A 268 -9.55 -4.51 8.35
CA ASP A 268 -10.94 -4.12 8.62
C ASP A 268 -11.39 -2.93 7.75
N THR A 269 -10.48 -2.36 6.94
CA THR A 269 -10.77 -1.29 5.98
C THR A 269 -11.10 -1.90 4.61
N THR A 270 -12.32 -1.68 4.12
CA THR A 270 -12.80 -2.23 2.85
C THR A 270 -13.38 -1.12 1.95
N ALA A 271 -13.88 -1.50 0.77
CA ALA A 271 -14.59 -0.57 -0.11
C ALA A 271 -15.87 0.01 0.53
N ALA A 272 -16.39 -0.63 1.58
CA ALA A 272 -17.53 -0.14 2.35
C ALA A 272 -17.15 0.97 3.34
N THR A 273 -15.89 1.06 3.77
CA THR A 273 -15.41 2.06 4.74
C THR A 273 -15.28 3.44 4.06
N PRO A 274 -16.08 4.46 4.42
CA PRO A 274 -15.96 5.80 3.86
C PRO A 274 -14.67 6.50 4.31
N LEU A 275 -14.16 7.42 3.48
CA LEU A 275 -12.93 8.14 3.82
C LEU A 275 -13.08 8.98 5.09
N TRP A 276 -14.25 9.59 5.34
CA TRP A 276 -14.44 10.32 6.60
C TRP A 276 -14.24 9.44 7.85
N LEU A 277 -14.54 8.12 7.75
CA LEU A 277 -14.36 7.19 8.86
C LEU A 277 -12.92 6.69 8.93
N SER A 278 -12.29 6.29 7.81
CA SER A 278 -10.91 5.79 7.81
C SER A 278 -9.91 6.88 8.17
N GLU A 279 -10.02 8.05 7.55
CA GLU A 279 -9.15 9.20 7.82
C GLU A 279 -9.45 9.80 9.20
N GLY A 280 -10.75 9.96 9.52
CA GLY A 280 -11.17 10.51 10.81
C GLY A 280 -10.76 9.64 12.00
N TYR A 281 -10.79 8.31 11.84
CA TYR A 281 -10.29 7.38 12.84
C TYR A 281 -8.76 7.49 13.00
N ALA A 282 -8.04 7.55 11.89
CA ALA A 282 -6.58 7.70 11.92
C ALA A 282 -6.14 9.03 12.56
N ASP A 283 -6.85 10.13 12.27
CA ASP A 283 -6.64 11.41 12.94
C ASP A 283 -7.05 11.37 14.42
N TRP A 284 -8.17 10.71 14.76
CA TRP A 284 -8.57 10.54 16.15
C TRP A 284 -7.48 9.84 16.97
N VAL A 285 -6.92 8.74 16.48
CA VAL A 285 -5.78 8.06 17.13
C VAL A 285 -4.55 8.96 17.17
N GLY A 286 -4.29 9.71 16.10
CA GLY A 286 -3.16 10.63 16.00
C GLY A 286 -3.19 11.76 17.05
N TYR A 287 -4.38 12.28 17.33
CA TYR A 287 -4.59 13.38 18.29
C TYR A 287 -5.02 12.91 19.69
N ARG A 288 -5.32 11.62 19.91
CA ARG A 288 -5.90 11.09 21.15
C ARG A 288 -5.16 11.51 22.42
N ASP A 289 -3.84 11.47 22.38
CA ASP A 289 -2.97 11.86 23.50
C ASP A 289 -2.35 13.25 23.32
N ALA A 290 -2.79 14.02 22.32
CA ALA A 290 -2.29 15.36 22.11
C ALA A 290 -3.01 16.35 23.05
N ASP A 291 -2.23 17.15 23.79
CA ASP A 291 -2.75 18.27 24.58
C ASP A 291 -3.06 19.44 23.62
N ARG A 292 -4.17 19.29 22.89
CA ARG A 292 -4.66 20.28 21.91
C ARG A 292 -6.16 20.40 21.98
N ASP A 293 -6.61 21.65 22.08
CA ASP A 293 -8.04 21.95 21.99
C ASP A 293 -8.54 21.78 20.54
N PRO A 294 -9.79 21.38 20.33
CA PRO A 294 -10.38 21.16 19.01
C PRO A 294 -10.29 22.37 18.07
N ASP A 295 -10.50 23.57 18.58
CA ASP A 295 -10.41 24.82 17.81
C ASP A 295 -8.98 25.12 17.31
N GLU A 296 -7.96 24.68 18.05
CA GLU A 296 -6.56 24.76 17.60
C GLU A 296 -6.19 23.68 16.57
N ALA A 297 -6.85 22.53 16.61
CA ALA A 297 -6.56 21.38 15.75
C ALA A 297 -7.42 21.35 14.46
N ALA A 298 -8.57 22.06 14.46
CA ALA A 298 -9.49 22.16 13.31
C ALA A 298 -9.77 23.64 12.91
N PRO A 299 -8.75 24.39 12.53
CA PRO A 299 -8.90 25.84 12.29
C PRO A 299 -9.75 26.18 11.07
N GLU A 300 -9.75 25.36 9.99
CA GLU A 300 -10.51 25.62 8.77
C GLU A 300 -12.01 25.36 9.00
N LEU A 301 -12.35 24.30 9.70
CA LEU A 301 -13.74 24.01 10.06
C LEU A 301 -14.23 24.94 11.16
N GLY A 302 -13.39 25.29 12.14
CA GLY A 302 -13.67 26.27 13.16
C GLY A 302 -14.01 27.64 12.57
N GLY A 303 -13.31 28.07 11.52
CA GLY A 303 -13.62 29.29 10.78
C GLY A 303 -15.04 29.29 10.21
N GLU A 304 -15.48 28.20 9.55
CA GLU A 304 -16.84 28.08 9.01
C GLU A 304 -17.90 28.04 10.13
N VAL A 305 -17.63 27.31 11.22
CA VAL A 305 -18.58 27.21 12.35
C VAL A 305 -18.76 28.56 13.04
N SER A 306 -17.67 29.27 13.32
CA SER A 306 -17.70 30.59 13.98
C SER A 306 -18.39 31.67 13.13
N GLU A 307 -18.38 31.52 11.80
CA GLU A 307 -19.11 32.39 10.87
C GLU A 307 -20.59 31.95 10.68
N GLY A 308 -21.05 30.96 11.41
CA GLY A 308 -22.43 30.46 11.38
C GLY A 308 -22.75 29.55 10.19
N ARG A 309 -21.76 28.98 9.54
CA ARG A 309 -21.87 28.08 8.39
C ARG A 309 -21.36 26.65 8.67
N PRO A 310 -21.83 25.97 9.73
CA PRO A 310 -21.43 24.58 9.95
C PRO A 310 -21.85 23.70 8.76
N PRO A 311 -21.07 22.68 8.41
CA PRO A 311 -21.41 21.75 7.33
C PRO A 311 -22.80 21.14 7.49
N GLY A 312 -23.49 20.88 6.38
CA GLY A 312 -24.82 20.27 6.37
C GLY A 312 -24.82 18.75 6.57
N ALA A 313 -23.72 18.10 6.22
CA ALA A 313 -23.56 16.65 6.23
C ALA A 313 -22.10 16.29 6.53
N LEU A 314 -21.84 15.02 6.86
CA LEU A 314 -20.49 14.46 6.96
C LEU A 314 -19.76 14.58 5.63
N PRO A 315 -18.40 14.66 5.64
CA PRO A 315 -17.62 14.69 4.42
C PRO A 315 -17.86 13.44 3.54
N THR A 316 -17.88 13.64 2.24
CA THR A 316 -17.94 12.56 1.24
C THR A 316 -16.55 12.14 0.79
N ASP A 317 -16.41 11.00 0.12
CA ASP A 317 -15.11 10.58 -0.43
C ASP A 317 -14.54 11.57 -1.46
N GLU A 318 -15.40 12.33 -2.14
CA GLU A 318 -14.98 13.36 -3.11
C GLU A 318 -14.23 14.52 -2.43
N ASP A 319 -14.59 14.84 -1.18
CA ASP A 319 -13.97 15.92 -0.40
C ASP A 319 -12.53 15.61 0.00
N PHE A 320 -12.12 14.32 0.00
CA PHE A 320 -10.75 13.84 0.23
C PHE A 320 -9.94 13.73 -1.08
N GLY A 321 -10.50 14.14 -2.20
CA GLY A 321 -9.85 14.00 -3.51
C GLY A 321 -8.66 14.95 -3.69
N PHE A 322 -7.61 14.51 -4.42
CA PHE A 322 -6.43 15.33 -4.76
C PHE A 322 -6.71 16.59 -5.57
N THR A 323 -7.95 16.77 -6.07
CA THR A 323 -8.39 17.95 -6.81
C THR A 323 -9.10 18.98 -5.94
N ALA A 324 -9.39 18.65 -4.68
CA ALA A 324 -9.97 19.57 -3.72
C ALA A 324 -9.02 20.74 -3.44
N LYS A 325 -9.55 21.89 -3.09
CA LYS A 325 -8.73 22.98 -2.59
C LYS A 325 -8.19 22.62 -1.20
N ALA A 326 -7.03 23.18 -0.83
CA ALA A 326 -6.38 22.82 0.42
C ALA A 326 -7.27 23.06 1.66
N ASP A 327 -8.04 24.13 1.66
CA ASP A 327 -8.99 24.46 2.74
C ASP A 327 -10.23 23.53 2.74
N GLU A 328 -10.71 23.10 1.58
CA GLU A 328 -11.79 22.13 1.45
C GLU A 328 -11.35 20.75 1.94
N LEU A 329 -10.15 20.32 1.54
CA LEU A 329 -9.54 19.07 2.01
C LEU A 329 -9.31 19.09 3.53
N ALA A 330 -8.76 20.17 4.08
CA ALA A 330 -8.55 20.29 5.53
C ALA A 330 -9.88 20.15 6.29
N ARG A 331 -10.94 20.83 5.86
CA ARG A 331 -12.29 20.69 6.48
C ARG A 331 -12.83 19.26 6.43
N ALA A 332 -12.51 18.49 5.37
CA ALA A 332 -12.93 17.09 5.29
C ALA A 332 -12.21 16.23 6.35
N TYR A 333 -10.90 16.37 6.50
CA TYR A 333 -10.13 15.69 7.55
C TYR A 333 -10.63 16.10 8.94
N GLU A 334 -10.71 17.40 9.22
CA GLU A 334 -11.20 17.93 10.51
C GLU A 334 -12.62 17.46 10.82
N GLY A 335 -13.50 17.41 9.83
CA GLY A 335 -14.87 16.93 9.98
C GLY A 335 -14.97 15.44 10.26
N GLY A 336 -14.16 14.62 9.60
CA GLY A 336 -14.03 13.18 9.85
C GLY A 336 -13.46 12.90 11.25
N TRP A 337 -12.37 13.60 11.60
CA TRP A 337 -11.76 13.52 12.93
C TRP A 337 -12.76 13.82 14.04
N LEU A 338 -13.48 14.94 13.95
CA LEU A 338 -14.46 15.35 14.97
C LEU A 338 -15.69 14.43 15.00
N ALA A 339 -16.04 13.76 13.91
CA ALA A 339 -17.08 12.73 13.92
C ALA A 339 -16.63 11.49 14.71
N CYS A 340 -15.41 11.00 14.48
CA CYS A 340 -14.84 9.89 15.24
C CYS A 340 -14.63 10.25 16.71
N ARG A 341 -14.15 11.46 17.02
CA ARG A 341 -14.00 11.98 18.37
C ARG A 341 -15.35 12.05 19.10
N MET A 342 -16.40 12.55 18.45
CA MET A 342 -17.75 12.56 18.99
C MET A 342 -18.24 11.15 19.33
N ILE A 343 -18.01 10.16 18.46
CA ILE A 343 -18.38 8.77 18.76
C ILE A 343 -17.65 8.28 19.99
N ALA A 344 -16.33 8.47 20.06
CA ALA A 344 -15.52 8.04 21.20
C ALA A 344 -15.97 8.68 22.52
N GLU A 345 -16.31 9.97 22.53
CA GLU A 345 -16.75 10.70 23.72
C GLU A 345 -18.19 10.35 24.15
N GLN A 346 -19.12 10.19 23.20
CA GLN A 346 -20.54 9.99 23.53
C GLN A 346 -20.95 8.53 23.70
N TRP A 347 -20.28 7.60 23.00
CA TRP A 347 -20.59 6.16 23.06
C TRP A 347 -19.44 5.32 23.63
N GLY A 348 -18.23 5.88 23.70
CA GLY A 348 -17.02 5.20 24.16
C GLY A 348 -16.10 4.76 23.01
N GLU A 349 -14.80 4.65 23.30
CA GLU A 349 -13.77 4.26 22.33
C GLU A 349 -14.02 2.85 21.78
N ASP A 350 -14.40 1.88 22.64
CA ASP A 350 -14.75 0.52 22.19
C ASP A 350 -15.88 0.52 21.15
N ARG A 351 -16.85 1.44 21.27
CA ARG A 351 -17.95 1.58 20.31
C ARG A 351 -17.51 2.20 19.00
N LEU A 352 -16.53 3.08 19.03
CA LEU A 352 -15.92 3.60 17.80
C LEU A 352 -15.22 2.48 17.02
N ASP A 353 -14.48 1.62 17.69
CA ASP A 353 -13.82 0.45 17.11
C ASP A 353 -14.83 -0.55 16.55
N ASP A 354 -15.87 -0.89 17.33
CA ASP A 354 -16.94 -1.77 16.89
C ASP A 354 -17.67 -1.20 15.66
N PHE A 355 -17.91 0.12 15.63
CA PHE A 355 -18.53 0.81 14.50
C PHE A 355 -17.66 0.74 13.25
N TYR A 356 -16.34 1.00 13.38
CA TYR A 356 -15.39 0.90 12.28
C TYR A 356 -15.40 -0.51 11.66
N ARG A 357 -15.30 -1.55 12.50
CA ARG A 357 -15.32 -2.95 12.07
C ARG A 357 -16.66 -3.32 11.45
N ALA A 358 -17.78 -2.92 12.05
CA ALA A 358 -19.10 -3.22 11.50
C ALA A 358 -19.27 -2.68 10.09
N VAL A 359 -18.85 -1.42 9.81
CA VAL A 359 -18.82 -0.87 8.46
C VAL A 359 -17.93 -1.71 7.53
N GLY A 360 -16.74 -2.09 7.99
CA GLY A 360 -15.78 -2.88 7.21
C GLY A 360 -16.23 -4.31 6.88
N THR A 361 -17.23 -4.87 7.58
CA THR A 361 -17.77 -6.22 7.28
C THR A 361 -18.65 -6.25 6.03
N HIS A 362 -19.08 -5.09 5.52
CA HIS A 362 -19.92 -5.02 4.32
C HIS A 362 -19.07 -5.12 3.04
N ASP A 363 -19.62 -5.78 2.02
CA ASP A 363 -18.99 -5.88 0.70
C ASP A 363 -19.11 -4.59 -0.11
N GLU A 364 -20.19 -3.81 0.12
CA GLU A 364 -20.53 -2.59 -0.61
C GLU A 364 -20.73 -1.41 0.33
N ARG A 365 -20.48 -0.19 -0.17
CA ARG A 365 -20.66 1.06 0.56
C ARG A 365 -22.12 1.35 0.93
N ALA A 366 -23.06 1.01 0.04
CA ALA A 366 -24.47 1.37 0.19
C ALA A 366 -25.08 0.67 1.41
N GLY A 367 -25.58 1.46 2.36
CA GLY A 367 -26.22 0.98 3.57
C GLY A 367 -25.27 0.50 4.68
N ALA A 368 -23.95 0.43 4.45
CA ALA A 368 -22.99 -0.07 5.43
C ALA A 368 -22.91 0.82 6.68
N VAL A 369 -22.80 2.13 6.46
CA VAL A 369 -22.74 3.12 7.56
C VAL A 369 -24.06 3.18 8.30
N GLU A 370 -25.20 3.18 7.59
CA GLU A 370 -26.53 3.22 8.17
C GLU A 370 -26.79 1.99 9.04
N ALA A 371 -26.44 0.80 8.56
CA ALA A 371 -26.59 -0.44 9.31
C ALA A 371 -25.73 -0.44 10.59
N ALA A 372 -24.47 -0.02 10.48
CA ALA A 372 -23.56 0.07 11.63
C ALA A 372 -24.00 1.17 12.62
N MET A 373 -24.56 2.28 12.18
CA MET A 373 -25.14 3.30 13.06
C MET A 373 -26.31 2.75 13.88
N ASP A 374 -27.21 1.99 13.26
CA ASP A 374 -28.35 1.37 13.94
C ASP A 374 -27.85 0.29 14.93
N GLU A 375 -26.98 -0.61 14.48
CA GLU A 375 -26.54 -1.76 15.27
C GLU A 375 -25.64 -1.37 16.44
N ILE A 376 -24.65 -0.51 16.20
CA ILE A 376 -23.58 -0.22 17.18
C ILE A 376 -23.87 1.03 18.00
N LEU A 377 -24.40 2.10 17.36
CA LEU A 377 -24.62 3.39 18.00
C LEU A 377 -26.09 3.62 18.40
N ALA A 378 -27.01 2.74 18.00
CA ALA A 378 -28.45 2.86 18.19
C ALA A 378 -28.98 4.24 17.76
N THR A 379 -28.58 4.71 16.57
CA THR A 379 -28.92 6.02 16.01
C THR A 379 -29.21 5.94 14.51
N THR A 380 -29.91 6.91 13.99
CA THR A 380 -30.12 7.06 12.54
C THR A 380 -29.09 7.99 11.92
N PRO A 381 -28.83 7.94 10.60
CA PRO A 381 -27.94 8.90 9.92
C PRO A 381 -28.35 10.36 10.14
N ASP A 382 -29.64 10.67 10.13
CA ASP A 382 -30.15 12.03 10.33
C ASP A 382 -29.88 12.51 11.77
N ASP A 383 -30.16 11.66 12.77
CA ASP A 383 -29.90 11.97 14.18
C ASP A 383 -28.40 12.08 14.47
N PHE A 384 -27.59 11.22 13.86
CA PHE A 384 -26.14 11.28 13.96
C PHE A 384 -25.60 12.59 13.38
N THR A 385 -26.04 12.96 12.17
CA THR A 385 -25.64 14.21 11.52
C THR A 385 -26.07 15.44 12.34
N ALA A 386 -27.26 15.40 12.91
CA ALA A 386 -27.74 16.49 13.76
C ALA A 386 -26.89 16.64 15.04
N ARG A 387 -26.52 15.52 15.68
CA ARG A 387 -25.63 15.49 16.86
C ARG A 387 -24.22 15.97 16.49
N TRP A 388 -23.66 15.50 15.38
CA TRP A 388 -22.36 15.95 14.89
C TRP A 388 -22.33 17.46 14.62
N ARG A 389 -23.33 18.00 13.97
CA ARG A 389 -23.45 19.45 13.75
C ARG A 389 -23.58 20.25 15.05
N GLN A 390 -24.25 19.68 16.08
CA GLN A 390 -24.29 20.31 17.40
C GLN A 390 -22.93 20.25 18.07
N TYR A 391 -22.25 19.08 18.02
CA TYR A 391 -20.92 18.88 18.56
C TYR A 391 -19.89 19.86 17.96
N LEU A 392 -19.95 20.07 16.64
CA LEU A 392 -19.10 21.08 15.99
C LEU A 392 -19.32 22.50 16.54
N ARG A 393 -20.56 22.87 16.84
CA ARG A 393 -20.86 24.19 17.44
C ARG A 393 -20.37 24.31 18.89
N ASP A 394 -20.40 23.22 19.61
CA ASP A 394 -19.99 23.21 21.01
C ASP A 394 -18.47 23.21 21.18
N GLU A 395 -17.74 22.56 20.24
CA GLU A 395 -16.29 22.41 20.28
C GLU A 395 -15.52 23.52 19.54
N LEU A 396 -16.15 24.17 18.52
CA LEU A 396 -15.49 25.12 17.63
C LEU A 396 -16.16 26.50 17.59
N GLY A 397 -17.28 26.71 18.34
CA GLY A 397 -18.12 27.92 18.26
C GLY A 397 -17.97 28.94 19.39
#